data_6856434aa9e715277600d63020a8186c
#
_entry.id   6856434aa9e715277600d63020a8186c
#
_cell.length_a   1.000
_cell.length_b   1.000
_cell.length_c   1.000
_cell.angle_alpha   90.00
_cell.angle_beta   90.00
_cell.angle_gamma   90.00
#
_symmetry.space_group_name_H-M   'P 1'
#
loop_
_entity.id
_entity.type
_entity.pdbx_description
1 polymer ?
#
loop_
_entity_poly.entity_id
_entity_poly.type
_entity_poly.pdbx_seq_one_letter_code
_entity_poly.pdbx_strand_id
1 'polypeptide(L)'
;MTYEADTPIVVRPGEGALVRGMNMVHKVDAGRLEGGLLIMEGEIAPGGLIPPHTHSREDECSYVVTGEVMFQVGDDVVTAGPGSYVIKPRGIAHAFWNSGGEPARVMEIHVPATFGRFYDELGATFADPSMSEQERREA
;
A
#
# COMPACT_ATOMS: atom_id res chain seq x y z
N MET A 1 -4.71 -16.75 16.47
CA MET A 1 -4.33 -17.43 15.22
C MET A 1 -3.34 -18.54 15.52
N THR A 2 -3.55 -19.70 14.99
CA THR A 2 -2.62 -20.83 15.11
C THR A 2 -1.68 -20.84 13.91
N TYR A 3 -0.42 -21.17 14.16
CA TYR A 3 0.54 -21.41 13.09
C TYR A 3 0.14 -22.68 12.34
N GLU A 4 0.01 -22.56 11.04
CA GLU A 4 -0.27 -23.72 10.17
C GLU A 4 1.05 -24.26 9.61
N ALA A 5 1.31 -25.54 9.82
CA ALA A 5 2.58 -26.16 9.46
C ALA A 5 2.91 -26.03 7.96
N ASP A 6 1.88 -26.04 7.12
CA ASP A 6 2.05 -25.93 5.66
C ASP A 6 2.20 -24.51 5.15
N THR A 7 2.08 -23.50 6.04
CA THR A 7 2.19 -22.11 5.66
C THR A 7 3.67 -21.69 5.71
N PRO A 8 4.25 -21.20 4.60
CA PRO A 8 5.65 -20.79 4.59
C PRO A 8 5.94 -19.70 5.62
N ILE A 9 7.04 -19.83 6.35
CA ILE A 9 7.52 -18.78 7.25
C ILE A 9 8.43 -17.77 6.54
N VAL A 10 8.80 -18.07 5.31
CA VAL A 10 9.61 -17.16 4.48
C VAL A 10 8.81 -16.82 3.24
N VAL A 11 8.66 -15.53 2.99
CA VAL A 11 8.08 -15.01 1.73
C VAL A 11 9.24 -14.36 0.97
N ARG A 12 9.60 -14.98 -0.16
CA ARG A 12 10.78 -14.60 -0.94
C ARG A 12 10.48 -13.44 -1.89
N PRO A 13 11.52 -12.82 -2.47
CA PRO A 13 11.31 -11.83 -3.52
C PRO A 13 10.39 -12.37 -4.62
N GLY A 14 9.43 -11.55 -5.05
CA GLY A 14 8.46 -11.91 -6.08
C GLY A 14 7.31 -12.80 -5.63
N GLU A 15 7.38 -13.41 -4.46
CA GLU A 15 6.30 -14.23 -3.92
C GLU A 15 5.26 -13.38 -3.19
N GLY A 16 4.03 -13.87 -3.15
CA GLY A 16 2.91 -13.25 -2.47
C GLY A 16 1.68 -13.16 -3.40
N ALA A 17 0.51 -12.95 -2.82
CA ALA A 17 -0.72 -12.79 -3.58
C ALA A 17 -0.80 -11.39 -4.17
N LEU A 18 -1.09 -11.27 -5.46
CA LEU A 18 -1.23 -9.98 -6.11
C LEU A 18 -2.41 -9.19 -5.52
N VAL A 19 -2.16 -7.92 -5.21
CA VAL A 19 -3.23 -6.98 -4.84
C VAL A 19 -3.95 -6.58 -6.13
N ARG A 20 -5.25 -6.83 -6.18
CA ARG A 20 -6.04 -6.61 -7.38
C ARG A 20 -5.98 -5.15 -7.85
N GLY A 21 -5.65 -4.93 -9.12
CA GLY A 21 -5.60 -3.61 -9.73
C GLY A 21 -4.40 -2.76 -9.34
N MET A 22 -3.47 -3.33 -8.59
CA MET A 22 -2.25 -2.64 -8.16
C MET A 22 -1.03 -3.50 -8.48
N ASN A 23 0.11 -2.86 -8.68
CA ASN A 23 1.38 -3.57 -8.91
C ASN A 23 2.07 -3.86 -7.57
N MET A 24 1.34 -4.50 -6.67
CA MET A 24 1.79 -4.85 -5.33
C MET A 24 1.37 -6.27 -4.98
N VAL A 25 2.11 -6.88 -4.07
CA VAL A 25 1.80 -8.20 -3.53
C VAL A 25 1.67 -8.13 -2.01
N HIS A 26 0.79 -8.94 -1.46
CA HIS A 26 0.69 -9.15 -0.02
C HIS A 26 1.87 -10.01 0.43
N LYS A 27 2.73 -9.46 1.27
CA LYS A 27 3.86 -10.19 1.86
C LYS A 27 3.47 -10.83 3.19
N VAL A 28 2.70 -10.12 3.98
CA VAL A 28 2.08 -10.64 5.20
C VAL A 28 0.59 -10.36 5.10
N ASP A 29 -0.20 -11.39 4.90
CA ASP A 29 -1.65 -11.26 4.77
C ASP A 29 -2.30 -10.89 6.10
N ALA A 30 -3.41 -10.17 6.01
CA ALA A 30 -4.25 -9.89 7.16
C ALA A 30 -4.70 -11.21 7.80
N GLY A 31 -4.58 -11.29 9.12
CA GLY A 31 -4.94 -12.49 9.88
C GLY A 31 -3.84 -13.55 9.96
N ARG A 32 -2.72 -13.40 9.25
CA ARG A 32 -1.57 -14.31 9.37
C ARG A 32 -0.95 -14.25 10.77
N LEU A 33 -0.94 -13.06 11.36
CA LEU A 33 -0.44 -12.79 12.71
C LEU A 33 -1.55 -12.24 13.58
N GLU A 34 -1.63 -12.69 14.82
CA GLU A 34 -2.70 -12.27 15.73
C GLU A 34 -2.71 -10.77 16.03
N GLY A 35 -1.57 -10.11 15.97
CA GLY A 35 -1.45 -8.68 16.17
C GLY A 35 -2.04 -7.83 15.04
N GLY A 36 -2.49 -8.46 13.97
CA GLY A 36 -3.12 -7.76 12.86
C GLY A 36 -2.15 -6.93 12.04
N LEU A 37 -1.09 -7.55 11.54
CA LEU A 37 -0.11 -6.91 10.66
C LEU A 37 -0.40 -7.26 9.21
N LEU A 38 -0.48 -6.25 8.35
CA LEU A 38 -0.53 -6.41 6.90
C LEU A 38 0.68 -5.72 6.28
N ILE A 39 1.40 -6.42 5.44
CA ILE A 39 2.51 -5.84 4.67
C ILE A 39 2.30 -6.14 3.19
N MET A 40 2.33 -5.09 2.39
CA MET A 40 2.33 -5.18 0.93
C MET A 40 3.62 -4.58 0.40
N GLU A 41 4.08 -5.07 -0.72
CA GLU A 41 5.26 -4.54 -1.41
C GLU A 41 5.02 -4.52 -2.91
N GLY A 42 5.53 -3.50 -3.56
CA GLY A 42 5.45 -3.42 -5.01
C GLY A 42 6.09 -2.19 -5.60
N GLU A 43 5.95 -2.05 -6.90
CA GLU A 43 6.49 -0.94 -7.65
C GLU A 43 5.43 0.09 -7.97
N ILE A 44 5.87 1.35 -7.94
CA ILE A 44 5.10 2.48 -8.47
C ILE A 44 5.81 2.90 -9.75
N ALA A 45 5.18 2.66 -10.87
CA ALA A 45 5.73 3.06 -12.17
C ALA A 45 5.84 4.60 -12.26
N PRO A 46 6.71 5.13 -13.12
CA PRO A 46 6.70 6.55 -13.42
C PRO A 46 5.29 7.02 -13.81
N GLY A 47 4.81 8.09 -13.18
CA GLY A 47 3.44 8.59 -13.36
C GLY A 47 2.39 7.83 -12.54
N GLY A 48 2.76 6.76 -11.85
CA GLY A 48 1.84 6.01 -10.98
C GLY A 48 1.37 6.86 -9.81
N LEU A 49 0.11 6.72 -9.46
CA LEU A 49 -0.54 7.49 -8.40
C LEU A 49 -1.48 6.59 -7.60
N ILE A 50 -1.33 6.63 -6.28
CA ILE A 50 -2.35 6.18 -5.35
C ILE A 50 -3.07 7.44 -4.84
N PRO A 51 -4.35 7.64 -5.21
CA PRO A 51 -5.05 8.89 -4.92
C PRO A 51 -5.33 9.09 -3.43
N PRO A 52 -5.65 10.33 -3.03
CA PRO A 52 -5.96 10.63 -1.64
C PRO A 52 -7.07 9.74 -1.08
N HIS A 53 -6.82 9.18 0.09
CA HIS A 53 -7.79 8.38 0.83
C HIS A 53 -7.47 8.44 2.32
N THR A 54 -8.43 8.04 3.14
CA THR A 54 -8.31 8.07 4.59
C THR A 54 -8.69 6.71 5.17
N HIS A 55 -7.87 6.22 6.09
CA HIS A 55 -8.20 5.06 6.91
C HIS A 55 -8.62 5.53 8.30
N SER A 56 -9.82 5.17 8.74
CA SER A 56 -10.34 5.59 10.04
C SER A 56 -9.91 4.69 11.18
N ARG A 57 -9.44 3.48 10.90
CA ARG A 57 -9.17 2.44 11.90
C ARG A 57 -7.74 1.92 11.91
N GLU A 58 -6.96 2.26 10.91
CA GLU A 58 -5.63 1.69 10.69
C GLU A 58 -4.58 2.78 10.62
N ASP A 59 -3.46 2.53 11.29
CA ASP A 59 -2.25 3.28 11.08
C ASP A 59 -1.46 2.64 9.94
N GLU A 60 -0.78 3.45 9.17
CA GLU A 60 -0.02 3.01 8.02
C GLU A 60 1.37 3.63 8.03
N CYS A 61 2.34 2.89 7.51
CA CYS A 61 3.69 3.38 7.32
C CYS A 61 4.22 2.87 5.99
N SER A 62 4.80 3.75 5.21
CA SER A 62 5.50 3.38 3.98
C SER A 62 7.00 3.35 4.22
N TYR A 63 7.67 2.35 3.66
CA TYR A 63 9.12 2.29 3.58
C TYR A 63 9.53 2.31 2.11
N VAL A 64 10.38 3.27 1.74
CA VAL A 64 10.89 3.35 0.36
C VAL A 64 12.11 2.45 0.23
N VAL A 65 12.01 1.44 -0.62
CA VAL A 65 13.08 0.47 -0.86
C VAL A 65 14.05 0.99 -1.91
N THR A 66 13.52 1.41 -3.05
CA THR A 66 14.29 1.99 -4.15
C THR A 66 13.51 3.12 -4.81
N GLY A 67 14.25 4.03 -5.45
CA GLY A 67 13.65 5.16 -6.14
C GLY A 67 13.26 6.29 -5.21
N GLU A 68 12.45 7.20 -5.72
CA GLU A 68 11.99 8.38 -5.01
C GLU A 68 10.49 8.50 -5.15
N VAL A 69 9.80 8.70 -4.05
CA VAL A 69 8.34 8.76 -4.00
C VAL A 69 7.88 10.04 -3.34
N MET A 70 6.89 10.68 -3.93
CA MET A 70 6.21 11.82 -3.34
C MET A 70 5.07 11.32 -2.47
N PHE A 71 4.91 11.89 -1.29
CA PHE A 71 3.82 11.61 -0.37
C PHE A 71 3.12 12.90 0.02
N GLN A 72 1.82 12.84 0.08
CA GLN A 72 1.00 13.85 0.74
C GLN A 72 0.37 13.21 1.97
N VAL A 73 0.61 13.79 3.13
CA VAL A 73 0.03 13.37 4.41
C VAL A 73 -0.61 14.59 5.06
N GLY A 74 -1.93 14.62 5.11
CA GLY A 74 -2.65 15.83 5.45
C GLY A 74 -2.31 16.94 4.45
N ASP A 75 -1.85 18.07 4.95
CA ASP A 75 -1.45 19.22 4.11
C ASP A 75 0.03 19.19 3.71
N ASP A 76 0.80 18.27 4.25
CA ASP A 76 2.24 18.17 3.98
C ASP A 76 2.53 17.35 2.73
N VAL A 77 3.37 17.89 1.86
CA VAL A 77 3.87 17.17 0.68
C VAL A 77 5.38 16.99 0.87
N VAL A 78 5.81 15.75 0.83
CA VAL A 78 7.21 15.38 1.09
C VAL A 78 7.74 14.46 0.00
N THR A 79 9.06 14.51 -0.20
CA THR A 79 9.77 13.57 -1.07
C THR A 79 10.55 12.60 -0.20
N ALA A 80 10.42 11.31 -0.46
CA ALA A 80 11.13 10.28 0.29
C ALA A 80 11.96 9.40 -0.64
N GLY A 81 13.23 9.27 -0.33
CA GLY A 81 14.17 8.40 -1.03
C GLY A 81 14.39 7.08 -0.33
N PRO A 82 15.28 6.21 -0.86
CA PRO A 82 15.55 4.88 -0.30
C PRO A 82 15.93 4.93 1.17
N GLY A 83 15.34 4.03 1.96
CA GLY A 83 15.58 3.95 3.40
C GLY A 83 14.69 4.86 4.24
N SER A 84 13.82 5.65 3.62
CA SER A 84 12.91 6.55 4.33
C SER A 84 11.64 5.83 4.78
N TYR A 85 11.16 6.19 5.96
CA TYR A 85 9.85 5.80 6.48
C TYR A 85 8.93 7.01 6.44
N VAL A 86 7.71 6.81 5.96
CA VAL A 86 6.68 7.85 5.93
C VAL A 86 5.50 7.39 6.78
N ILE A 87 5.19 8.17 7.79
CA ILE A 87 4.16 7.86 8.79
C ILE A 87 2.84 8.44 8.31
N LYS A 88 1.83 7.58 8.21
CA LYS A 88 0.48 7.94 7.75
C LYS A 88 -0.53 7.53 8.84
N PRO A 89 -0.77 8.41 9.84
CA PRO A 89 -1.66 8.07 10.94
C PRO A 89 -3.10 7.88 10.48
N ARG A 90 -3.85 7.06 11.23
CA ARG A 90 -5.28 6.91 11.00
C ARG A 90 -6.00 8.26 11.05
N GLY A 91 -7.03 8.41 10.25
CA GLY A 91 -7.84 9.63 10.22
C GLY A 91 -7.22 10.78 9.43
N ILE A 92 -5.99 10.64 8.95
CA ILE A 92 -5.31 11.64 8.14
C ILE A 92 -5.31 11.20 6.67
N ALA A 93 -5.83 12.02 5.79
CA ALA A 93 -5.82 11.73 4.36
C ALA A 93 -4.39 11.67 3.82
N HIS A 94 -4.12 10.69 2.98
CA HIS A 94 -2.80 10.55 2.37
C HIS A 94 -2.89 10.06 0.92
N ALA A 95 -1.85 10.37 0.16
CA ALA A 95 -1.67 9.97 -1.22
C ALA A 95 -0.17 9.78 -1.48
N PHE A 96 0.18 9.05 -2.51
CA PHE A 96 1.56 8.96 -2.96
C PHE A 96 1.65 8.73 -4.46
N TRP A 97 2.75 9.20 -5.05
CA TRP A 97 2.94 9.10 -6.50
C TRP A 97 4.42 9.11 -6.84
N ASN A 98 4.73 8.64 -8.04
CA ASN A 98 6.06 8.67 -8.59
C ASN A 98 6.14 9.72 -9.70
N SER A 99 6.76 10.85 -9.42
CA SER A 99 6.97 11.94 -10.37
C SER A 99 8.28 11.82 -11.15
N GLY A 100 9.08 10.80 -10.85
CA GLY A 100 10.37 10.55 -11.51
C GLY A 100 10.24 9.76 -12.81
N GLY A 101 11.35 9.50 -13.46
CA GLY A 101 11.44 8.74 -14.70
C GLY A 101 11.74 7.25 -14.52
N GLU A 102 11.97 6.80 -13.29
CA GLU A 102 12.31 5.42 -12.96
C GLU A 102 11.27 4.81 -12.01
N PRO A 103 11.03 3.48 -12.07
CA PRO A 103 10.17 2.82 -11.09
C PRO A 103 10.70 2.99 -9.68
N ALA A 104 9.80 3.13 -8.73
CA ALA A 104 10.12 3.15 -7.30
C ALA A 104 9.52 1.90 -6.65
N ARG A 105 10.19 1.36 -5.64
CA ARG A 105 9.68 0.22 -4.88
C ARG A 105 9.41 0.64 -3.45
N VAL A 106 8.23 0.29 -2.97
CA VAL A 106 7.77 0.63 -1.62
C VAL A 106 7.24 -0.60 -0.91
N MET A 107 7.32 -0.56 0.41
CA MET A 107 6.67 -1.51 1.30
C MET A 107 5.67 -0.73 2.14
N GLU A 108 4.42 -1.20 2.17
CA GLU A 108 3.34 -0.59 2.94
C GLU A 108 3.02 -1.48 4.14
N ILE A 109 3.06 -0.90 5.33
CA ILE A 109 2.80 -1.59 6.61
C ILE A 109 1.53 -1.02 7.21
N HIS A 110 0.58 -1.88 7.60
CA HIS A 110 -0.72 -1.49 8.14
C HIS A 110 -0.97 -2.19 9.47
N VAL A 111 -1.44 -1.44 10.46
CA VAL A 111 -1.76 -1.96 11.79
C VAL A 111 -3.02 -1.27 12.32
N PRO A 112 -4.04 -2.02 12.76
CA PRO A 112 -4.24 -3.46 12.59
C PRO A 112 -4.55 -3.84 11.14
N ALA A 113 -4.35 -5.10 10.79
CA ALA A 113 -4.52 -5.58 9.42
C ALA A 113 -5.98 -5.89 9.08
N THR A 114 -6.86 -4.94 9.30
CA THR A 114 -8.31 -5.13 9.12
C THR A 114 -8.79 -4.79 7.71
N PHE A 115 -7.90 -4.25 6.85
CA PHE A 115 -8.31 -3.74 5.56
C PHE A 115 -7.51 -4.26 4.36
N GLY A 116 -6.96 -5.46 4.46
CA GLY A 116 -6.47 -6.15 3.26
C GLY A 116 -7.57 -6.21 2.20
N ARG A 117 -8.80 -6.44 2.63
CA ARG A 117 -9.99 -6.38 1.79
C ARG A 117 -10.22 -4.99 1.19
N PHE A 118 -9.95 -3.93 1.93
CA PHE A 118 -10.07 -2.55 1.42
C PHE A 118 -9.18 -2.35 0.18
N TYR A 119 -7.94 -2.79 0.23
CA TYR A 119 -7.04 -2.66 -0.92
C TYR A 119 -7.49 -3.47 -2.13
N ASP A 120 -8.06 -4.64 -1.91
CA ASP A 120 -8.61 -5.43 -3.01
C ASP A 120 -9.81 -4.74 -3.65
N GLU A 121 -10.68 -4.13 -2.83
CA GLU A 121 -11.84 -3.36 -3.28
C GLU A 121 -11.38 -2.08 -4.00
N LEU A 122 -10.39 -1.38 -3.48
CA LEU A 122 -9.83 -0.17 -4.08
C LEU A 122 -9.20 -0.49 -5.44
N GLY A 123 -8.44 -1.57 -5.53
CA GLY A 123 -7.85 -2.03 -6.78
C GLY A 123 -8.92 -2.39 -7.82
N ALA A 124 -10.00 -3.03 -7.40
CA ALA A 124 -11.14 -3.32 -8.28
C ALA A 124 -11.80 -2.04 -8.79
N THR A 125 -11.91 -1.02 -7.94
CA THR A 125 -12.43 0.31 -8.32
C THR A 125 -11.55 0.97 -9.37
N PHE A 126 -10.24 0.95 -9.19
CA PHE A 126 -9.29 1.52 -10.16
C PHE A 126 -9.27 0.76 -11.49
N ALA A 127 -9.55 -0.52 -11.45
CA ALA A 127 -9.61 -1.36 -12.64
C ALA A 127 -10.93 -1.23 -13.42
N ASP A 128 -11.94 -0.60 -12.84
CA ASP A 128 -13.25 -0.42 -13.49
C ASP A 128 -13.18 0.74 -14.51
N PRO A 129 -13.27 0.45 -15.82
CA PRO A 129 -13.18 1.48 -16.85
C PRO A 129 -14.41 2.39 -16.91
N SER A 130 -15.51 2.02 -16.26
CA SER A 130 -16.73 2.84 -16.23
C SER A 130 -16.67 3.95 -15.19
N MET A 131 -15.73 3.90 -14.26
CA MET A 131 -15.59 4.91 -13.21
C MET A 131 -14.78 6.11 -13.68
N SER A 132 -15.24 7.32 -13.34
CA SER A 132 -14.50 8.54 -13.56
C SER A 132 -13.28 8.62 -12.62
N GLU A 133 -12.34 9.49 -12.93
CA GLU A 133 -11.19 9.74 -12.06
C GLU A 133 -11.63 10.23 -10.68
N GLN A 134 -12.66 11.09 -10.63
CA GLN A 134 -13.20 11.58 -9.37
C GLN A 134 -13.81 10.46 -8.54
N GLU A 135 -14.63 9.60 -9.15
CA GLU A 135 -15.22 8.44 -8.47
C GLU A 135 -14.16 7.52 -7.91
N ARG A 136 -13.05 7.30 -8.66
CA ARG A 136 -11.92 6.50 -8.18
C ARG A 136 -11.23 7.11 -6.97
N ARG A 137 -11.14 8.43 -6.91
CA ARG A 137 -10.53 9.13 -5.78
C ARG A 137 -11.40 9.11 -4.53
N GLU A 138 -12.71 9.04 -4.70
CA GLU A 138 -13.69 9.00 -3.60
C GLU A 138 -13.94 7.58 -3.08
N ALA A 139 -13.52 6.57 -3.82
CA ALA A 139 -13.63 5.17 -3.44
C ALA A 139 -12.58 4.80 -2.39
#